data_158357f1c5e5f087519de95d33763afa
#
_entry.id   158357f1c5e5f087519de95d33763afa
#
_cell.length_a   1.000
_cell.length_b   1.000
_cell.length_c   1.000
_cell.angle_alpha   90.00
_cell.angle_beta   90.00
_cell.angle_gamma   90.00
#
_symmetry.space_group_name_H-M   'P 1'
#
loop_
_entity.id
_entity.type
_entity.pdbx_description
1 polymer ?
#
loop_
_entity_poly.entity_id
_entity_poly.type
_entity_poly.pdbx_seq_one_letter_code
_entity_poly.pdbx_strand_id
1 'polypeptide(L)'
;VHSSVQQSSFTDFTNQKANKVIGACVHCGYCLATCPTYQLLGDELDSPRGRIYLMQSALGSNQASFDTLRHLDRCLTCRSCETTCPSGVEYSQLLDIGRNFLETKRPFWQKSYRLLVRKFLTTPLLFKPIGYFFRHSGKESSKLNIENSKRKVLLLSGCVQPTLAPNINHSIKNILAKLNISAVESPQSQCCGAIDQHLSASEEAIRKAKSNIDAWQRQLENGIEVILSSASGCGVMVKDYPALFDKEDEYHAKALLVASRTQDIAEFLSKEDLSQLHLSEKNISYHEPCTMQHGQHLGGLVESLLGQFGYTQIPVKDSHLCCGSAGTYSIFQPKLAKELKSNKITHLIKSNPEMIVTSNIGCLMHLQKGSPVPVKHWVELLDG
;
A
#
# COMPACT_ATOMS: atom_id res chain seq x y z
N VAL A 1 28.18 20.27 2.03
CA VAL A 1 29.23 19.22 2.22
C VAL A 1 28.56 17.90 1.89
N HIS A 2 28.71 17.45 0.63
CA HIS A 2 28.20 16.14 0.20
C HIS A 2 29.23 15.09 0.56
N SER A 3 29.13 14.47 1.74
CA SER A 3 29.85 13.24 2.01
C SER A 3 29.12 12.10 1.26
N SER A 4 29.76 11.57 0.21
CA SER A 4 29.32 10.36 -0.44
C SER A 4 29.32 9.20 0.56
N VAL A 5 28.34 8.31 0.45
CA VAL A 5 28.32 7.04 1.20
C VAL A 5 29.53 6.24 0.74
N GLN A 6 30.58 6.16 1.56
CA GLN A 6 31.76 5.34 1.31
C GLN A 6 31.41 3.90 1.67
N GLN A 7 31.78 2.97 0.76
CA GLN A 7 31.74 1.51 0.86
C GLN A 7 31.07 0.94 2.12
N SER A 8 29.73 0.94 2.10
CA SER A 8 28.93 0.16 3.04
C SER A 8 28.95 -1.32 2.60
N SER A 9 28.55 -2.22 3.48
CA SER A 9 28.40 -3.67 3.20
C SER A 9 27.33 -4.01 2.15
N PHE A 10 26.82 -3.01 1.42
CA PHE A 10 25.84 -3.14 0.36
C PHE A 10 26.46 -3.32 -1.02
N THR A 11 25.66 -3.84 -1.95
CA THR A 11 26.03 -3.92 -3.37
C THR A 11 26.22 -2.50 -3.94
N ASP A 12 27.04 -2.37 -4.98
CA ASP A 12 27.25 -1.09 -5.69
C ASP A 12 25.93 -0.46 -6.17
N PHE A 13 25.00 -1.28 -6.60
CA PHE A 13 23.65 -0.87 -6.99
C PHE A 13 22.89 -0.16 -5.85
N THR A 14 22.90 -0.74 -4.64
CA THR A 14 22.24 -0.16 -3.47
C THR A 14 22.87 1.17 -3.04
N ASN A 15 24.20 1.24 -3.08
CA ASN A 15 24.97 2.46 -2.75
C ASN A 15 24.69 3.58 -3.76
N GLN A 16 24.64 3.27 -5.05
CA GLN A 16 24.31 4.23 -6.10
C GLN A 16 22.88 4.79 -5.93
N LYS A 17 21.92 3.93 -5.62
CA LYS A 17 20.54 4.37 -5.31
C LYS A 17 20.48 5.31 -4.10
N ALA A 18 21.12 4.93 -2.99
CA ALA A 18 21.15 5.76 -1.79
C ALA A 18 21.76 7.14 -2.07
N ASN A 19 22.91 7.19 -2.75
CA ASN A 19 23.59 8.44 -3.10
C ASN A 19 22.74 9.31 -4.03
N LYS A 20 22.06 8.73 -5.02
CA LYS A 20 21.15 9.46 -5.93
C LYS A 20 20.04 10.17 -5.13
N VAL A 21 19.37 9.45 -4.22
CA VAL A 21 18.25 9.98 -3.45
C VAL A 21 18.73 11.04 -2.43
N ILE A 22 19.83 10.79 -1.73
CA ILE A 22 20.42 11.74 -0.78
C ILE A 22 20.84 13.02 -1.51
N GLY A 23 21.51 12.90 -2.67
CA GLY A 23 21.96 14.04 -3.47
C GLY A 23 20.85 14.89 -4.06
N ALA A 24 19.66 14.29 -4.28
CA ALA A 24 18.49 15.02 -4.78
C ALA A 24 17.81 15.92 -3.71
N CYS A 25 18.05 15.65 -2.42
CA CYS A 25 17.42 16.39 -1.34
C CYS A 25 18.15 17.73 -1.05
N VAL A 26 17.48 18.84 -1.30
CA VAL A 26 17.99 20.20 -1.02
C VAL A 26 17.56 20.73 0.35
N HIS A 27 16.97 19.90 1.20
CA HIS A 27 16.53 20.23 2.57
C HIS A 27 15.55 21.43 2.69
N CYS A 28 14.78 21.76 1.65
CA CYS A 28 13.88 22.91 1.61
C CYS A 28 12.72 22.89 2.62
N GLY A 29 12.33 21.69 3.13
CA GLY A 29 11.31 21.54 4.15
C GLY A 29 9.86 21.42 3.65
N TYR A 30 9.56 21.49 2.34
CA TYR A 30 8.19 21.33 1.83
C TYR A 30 7.50 20.03 2.31
N CYS A 31 8.26 18.96 2.47
CA CYS A 31 7.77 17.67 2.94
C CYS A 31 7.29 17.65 4.41
N LEU A 32 7.58 18.70 5.20
CA LEU A 32 7.17 18.78 6.61
C LEU A 32 5.66 18.90 6.75
N ALA A 33 5.05 19.74 5.90
CA ALA A 33 3.61 20.02 5.92
C ALA A 33 2.76 18.77 5.65
N THR A 34 3.28 17.80 4.91
CA THR A 34 2.54 16.60 4.51
C THR A 34 2.94 15.34 5.27
N CYS A 35 3.93 15.43 6.18
CA CYS A 35 4.39 14.27 6.95
C CYS A 35 3.54 14.04 8.19
N PRO A 36 2.75 12.92 8.27
CA PRO A 36 1.86 12.70 9.41
C PRO A 36 2.60 12.56 10.75
N THR A 37 3.80 11.97 10.76
CA THR A 37 4.58 11.81 12.00
C THR A 37 5.20 13.10 12.47
N TYR A 38 5.64 13.95 11.56
CA TYR A 38 6.12 15.29 11.91
C TYR A 38 4.97 16.17 12.44
N GLN A 39 3.81 16.17 11.77
CA GLN A 39 2.62 16.90 12.23
C GLN A 39 2.15 16.47 13.62
N LEU A 40 2.31 15.19 13.95
CA LEU A 40 1.89 14.65 15.24
C LEU A 40 2.90 14.93 16.37
N LEU A 41 4.21 14.82 16.08
CA LEU A 41 5.25 14.81 17.10
C LEU A 41 6.02 16.13 17.22
N GLY A 42 6.05 16.94 16.17
CA GLY A 42 6.86 18.18 16.11
C GLY A 42 8.38 17.97 16.14
N ASP A 43 8.83 16.72 16.03
CA ASP A 43 10.25 16.36 16.07
C ASP A 43 10.82 16.33 14.65
N GLU A 44 11.85 17.13 14.40
CA GLU A 44 12.49 17.22 13.09
C GLU A 44 13.07 15.88 12.62
N LEU A 45 13.58 15.04 13.52
CA LEU A 45 14.11 13.72 13.19
C LEU A 45 13.00 12.73 12.79
N ASP A 46 11.74 13.03 13.08
CA ASP A 46 10.57 12.31 12.60
C ASP A 46 10.01 12.86 11.29
N SER A 47 10.67 13.86 10.69
CA SER A 47 10.38 14.42 9.37
C SER A 47 11.08 13.64 8.24
N PRO A 48 10.64 13.78 6.97
CA PRO A 48 11.34 13.13 5.85
C PRO A 48 12.78 13.61 5.68
N ARG A 49 13.01 14.92 5.73
CA ARG A 49 14.37 15.46 5.58
C ARG A 49 15.27 15.12 6.77
N GLY A 50 14.73 15.09 8.00
CA GLY A 50 15.47 14.65 9.19
C GLY A 50 15.86 13.18 9.08
N ARG A 51 14.96 12.32 8.59
CA ARG A 51 15.27 10.89 8.33
C ARG A 51 16.28 10.71 7.21
N ILE A 52 16.28 11.54 6.16
CA ILE A 52 17.32 11.52 5.13
C ILE A 52 18.68 11.83 5.76
N TYR A 53 18.76 12.87 6.61
CA TYR A 53 19.97 13.21 7.35
C TYR A 53 20.46 12.04 8.23
N LEU A 54 19.56 11.41 8.99
CA LEU A 54 19.89 10.24 9.82
C LEU A 54 20.42 9.07 8.98
N MET A 55 19.80 8.78 7.84
CA MET A 55 20.24 7.71 6.94
C MET A 55 21.58 8.06 6.30
N GLN A 56 21.80 9.29 5.85
CA GLN A 56 23.07 9.75 5.31
C GLN A 56 24.20 9.58 6.34
N SER A 57 23.97 10.01 7.59
CA SER A 57 24.93 9.85 8.68
C SER A 57 25.24 8.39 8.99
N ALA A 58 24.20 7.55 9.10
CA ALA A 58 24.35 6.14 9.44
C ALA A 58 25.06 5.34 8.34
N LEU A 59 24.70 5.57 7.08
CA LEU A 59 25.31 4.90 5.92
C LEU A 59 26.76 5.38 5.69
N GLY A 60 27.01 6.69 5.85
CA GLY A 60 28.34 7.28 5.66
C GLY A 60 29.36 6.87 6.74
N SER A 61 28.92 6.75 7.99
CA SER A 61 29.78 6.30 9.10
C SER A 61 29.83 4.77 9.26
N ASN A 62 28.98 4.03 8.54
CA ASN A 62 28.72 2.60 8.73
C ASN A 62 28.31 2.27 10.19
N GLN A 63 27.70 3.22 10.88
CA GLN A 63 27.25 3.07 12.28
C GLN A 63 25.73 3.32 12.36
N ALA A 64 25.06 2.46 13.07
CA ALA A 64 23.64 2.59 13.33
C ALA A 64 23.39 2.83 14.82
N SER A 65 22.68 3.91 15.15
CA SER A 65 22.21 4.17 16.50
C SER A 65 20.81 3.62 16.72
N PHE A 66 20.47 3.35 17.98
CA PHE A 66 19.13 2.97 18.37
C PHE A 66 18.12 4.13 18.12
N ASP A 67 18.54 5.37 18.26
CA ASP A 67 17.70 6.53 17.97
C ASP A 67 17.37 6.66 16.49
N THR A 68 18.37 6.45 15.60
CA THR A 68 18.11 6.39 14.15
C THR A 68 17.08 5.32 13.81
N LEU A 69 17.23 4.12 14.38
CA LEU A 69 16.29 3.02 14.19
C LEU A 69 14.86 3.42 14.63
N ARG A 70 14.73 4.07 15.81
CA ARG A 70 13.44 4.55 16.33
C ARG A 70 12.74 5.51 15.37
N HIS A 71 13.46 6.50 14.84
CA HIS A 71 12.88 7.49 13.92
C HIS A 71 12.49 6.87 12.57
N LEU A 72 13.28 5.93 12.04
CA LEU A 72 12.93 5.23 10.81
C LEU A 72 11.73 4.29 11.00
N ASP A 73 11.62 3.62 12.14
CA ASP A 73 10.49 2.75 12.47
C ASP A 73 9.16 3.53 12.62
N ARG A 74 9.21 4.81 12.97
CA ARG A 74 8.04 5.69 13.04
C ARG A 74 7.55 6.17 11.68
N CYS A 75 8.27 5.94 10.60
CA CYS A 75 7.80 6.31 9.27
C CYS A 75 6.69 5.37 8.80
N LEU A 76 5.59 5.97 8.31
CA LEU A 76 4.41 5.26 7.78
C LEU A 76 4.60 4.71 6.36
N THR A 77 5.68 5.05 5.68
CA THR A 77 5.90 4.70 4.26
C THR A 77 4.75 5.18 3.35
N CYS A 78 4.12 6.31 3.70
CA CYS A 78 2.93 6.84 3.01
C CYS A 78 3.25 7.57 1.69
N ARG A 79 4.52 7.91 1.43
CA ARG A 79 5.02 8.63 0.23
C ARG A 79 4.45 10.05 0.03
N SER A 80 3.72 10.61 0.98
CA SER A 80 3.20 11.98 0.87
C SER A 80 4.30 13.02 0.68
N CYS A 81 5.49 12.76 1.24
CA CYS A 81 6.67 13.59 1.04
C CYS A 81 7.24 13.54 -0.39
N GLU A 82 7.02 12.45 -1.13
CA GLU A 82 7.48 12.29 -2.53
C GLU A 82 6.64 13.17 -3.46
N THR A 83 5.32 13.12 -3.35
CA THR A 83 4.40 13.90 -4.18
C THR A 83 4.48 15.41 -3.91
N THR A 84 4.94 15.80 -2.73
CA THR A 84 5.11 17.20 -2.36
C THR A 84 6.51 17.74 -2.73
N CYS A 85 7.46 16.85 -3.02
CA CYS A 85 8.86 17.22 -3.22
C CYS A 85 9.10 17.84 -4.60
N PRO A 86 9.50 19.13 -4.69
CA PRO A 86 9.80 19.75 -5.99
C PRO A 86 11.08 19.21 -6.64
N SER A 87 11.96 18.58 -5.84
CA SER A 87 13.22 17.98 -6.33
C SER A 87 13.08 16.52 -6.71
N GLY A 88 11.86 15.93 -6.63
CA GLY A 88 11.60 14.54 -7.04
C GLY A 88 12.38 13.50 -6.22
N VAL A 89 12.54 13.71 -4.91
CA VAL A 89 13.25 12.78 -4.02
C VAL A 89 12.46 11.48 -3.87
N GLU A 90 13.00 10.36 -4.34
CA GLU A 90 12.43 9.01 -4.21
C GLU A 90 12.68 8.44 -2.80
N TYR A 91 12.07 9.08 -1.80
CA TYR A 91 12.33 8.84 -0.38
C TYR A 91 12.09 7.39 0.05
N SER A 92 11.06 6.72 -0.49
CA SER A 92 10.71 5.33 -0.12
C SER A 92 11.84 4.34 -0.41
N GLN A 93 12.59 4.55 -1.50
CA GLN A 93 13.74 3.70 -1.84
C GLN A 93 14.86 3.86 -0.80
N LEU A 94 15.18 5.08 -0.41
CA LEU A 94 16.19 5.35 0.61
C LEU A 94 15.76 4.80 1.98
N LEU A 95 14.46 4.91 2.32
CA LEU A 95 13.92 4.39 3.57
C LEU A 95 14.08 2.87 3.67
N ASP A 96 13.79 2.13 2.60
CA ASP A 96 13.95 0.68 2.59
C ASP A 96 15.43 0.28 2.72
N ILE A 97 16.34 0.99 2.05
CA ILE A 97 17.79 0.80 2.21
C ILE A 97 18.22 1.06 3.67
N GLY A 98 17.80 2.20 4.22
CA GLY A 98 18.14 2.57 5.60
C GLY A 98 17.59 1.58 6.63
N ARG A 99 16.36 1.11 6.46
CA ARG A 99 15.77 0.08 7.34
C ARG A 99 16.52 -1.24 7.25
N ASN A 100 16.90 -1.70 6.06
CA ASN A 100 17.69 -2.92 5.88
C ASN A 100 19.05 -2.81 6.58
N PHE A 101 19.74 -1.67 6.43
CA PHE A 101 20.99 -1.41 7.13
C PHE A 101 20.81 -1.48 8.66
N LEU A 102 19.81 -0.80 9.18
CA LEU A 102 19.54 -0.73 10.62
C LEU A 102 19.03 -2.04 11.21
N GLU A 103 18.41 -2.91 10.40
CA GLU A 103 17.93 -4.23 10.86
C GLU A 103 19.07 -5.09 11.38
N THR A 104 20.29 -4.95 10.83
CA THR A 104 21.47 -5.67 11.31
C THR A 104 21.79 -5.37 12.79
N LYS A 105 21.45 -4.16 13.24
CA LYS A 105 21.71 -3.65 14.61
C LYS A 105 20.52 -3.81 15.56
N ARG A 106 19.37 -4.27 15.05
CA ARG A 106 18.18 -4.46 15.87
C ARG A 106 18.38 -5.56 16.92
N PRO A 107 17.90 -5.39 18.17
CA PRO A 107 17.94 -6.41 19.21
C PRO A 107 17.25 -7.71 18.76
N PHE A 108 17.79 -8.85 19.14
CA PHE A 108 17.31 -10.18 18.73
C PHE A 108 15.82 -10.40 19.01
N TRP A 109 15.32 -10.01 20.19
CA TRP A 109 13.93 -10.18 20.55
C TRP A 109 12.97 -9.37 19.63
N GLN A 110 13.38 -8.18 19.18
CA GLN A 110 12.60 -7.41 18.22
C GLN A 110 12.62 -8.06 16.84
N LYS A 111 13.77 -8.58 16.39
CA LYS A 111 13.87 -9.34 15.14
C LYS A 111 12.95 -10.55 15.16
N SER A 112 12.98 -11.32 16.25
CA SER A 112 12.14 -12.51 16.42
C SER A 112 10.64 -12.17 16.40
N TYR A 113 10.22 -11.09 17.09
CA TYR A 113 8.84 -10.64 17.10
C TYR A 113 8.39 -10.16 15.69
N ARG A 114 9.22 -9.39 15.00
CA ARG A 114 8.95 -8.95 13.62
C ARG A 114 8.85 -10.13 12.65
N LEU A 115 9.74 -11.11 12.78
CA LEU A 115 9.69 -12.34 12.00
C LEU A 115 8.39 -13.11 12.23
N LEU A 116 7.98 -13.27 13.49
CA LEU A 116 6.73 -13.96 13.84
C LEU A 116 5.51 -13.26 13.25
N VAL A 117 5.37 -11.96 13.43
CA VAL A 117 4.28 -11.17 12.87
C VAL A 117 4.27 -11.25 11.35
N ARG A 118 5.44 -11.12 10.71
CA ARG A 118 5.59 -11.21 9.27
C ARG A 118 5.14 -12.56 8.74
N LYS A 119 5.69 -13.66 9.28
CA LYS A 119 5.34 -15.04 8.88
C LYS A 119 3.85 -15.30 9.10
N PHE A 120 3.29 -14.88 10.22
CA PHE A 120 1.87 -15.03 10.51
C PHE A 120 0.99 -14.35 9.46
N LEU A 121 1.23 -13.08 9.14
CA LEU A 121 0.40 -12.31 8.21
C LEU A 121 0.56 -12.73 6.74
N THR A 122 1.75 -13.20 6.35
CA THR A 122 2.04 -13.54 4.95
C THR A 122 1.87 -15.01 4.60
N THR A 123 1.57 -15.87 5.60
CA THR A 123 1.33 -17.29 5.40
C THR A 123 -0.15 -17.62 5.59
N PRO A 124 -0.92 -17.88 4.50
CA PRO A 124 -2.37 -18.07 4.59
C PRO A 124 -2.78 -19.20 5.55
N LEU A 125 -2.02 -20.30 5.63
CA LEU A 125 -2.30 -21.41 6.53
C LEU A 125 -2.27 -21.03 8.01
N LEU A 126 -1.39 -20.09 8.39
CA LEU A 126 -1.29 -19.60 9.76
C LEU A 126 -2.33 -18.51 10.05
N PHE A 127 -2.62 -17.68 9.04
CA PHE A 127 -3.48 -16.51 9.21
C PHE A 127 -4.98 -16.85 9.17
N LYS A 128 -5.42 -17.72 8.26
CA LYS A 128 -6.85 -18.03 8.03
C LYS A 128 -7.61 -18.42 9.30
N PRO A 129 -7.14 -19.35 10.16
CA PRO A 129 -7.89 -19.77 11.35
C PRO A 129 -8.17 -18.61 12.32
N ILE A 130 -7.15 -17.77 12.56
CA ILE A 130 -7.25 -16.65 13.51
C ILE A 130 -7.93 -15.44 12.84
N GLY A 131 -7.61 -15.15 11.59
CA GLY A 131 -8.19 -14.05 10.83
C GLY A 131 -9.71 -14.17 10.67
N TYR A 132 -10.26 -15.38 10.67
CA TYR A 132 -11.69 -15.61 10.60
C TYR A 132 -12.46 -14.98 11.78
N PHE A 133 -11.90 -14.95 12.99
CA PHE A 133 -12.51 -14.29 14.16
C PHE A 133 -12.54 -12.76 14.04
N PHE A 134 -11.72 -12.17 13.18
CA PHE A 134 -11.65 -10.74 12.93
C PHE A 134 -12.28 -10.35 11.60
N ARG A 135 -13.03 -11.27 10.99
CA ARG A 135 -13.67 -11.07 9.68
C ARG A 135 -14.63 -9.88 9.73
N HIS A 136 -14.49 -9.00 8.77
CA HIS A 136 -15.45 -7.92 8.54
C HIS A 136 -16.73 -8.51 7.94
N SER A 137 -17.87 -8.30 8.60
CA SER A 137 -19.17 -8.81 8.15
C SER A 137 -19.72 -7.91 7.04
N GLY A 138 -19.58 -8.34 5.80
CA GLY A 138 -20.32 -7.81 4.66
C GLY A 138 -21.36 -8.83 4.21
N LYS A 139 -22.41 -8.38 3.51
CA LYS A 139 -23.35 -9.29 2.84
C LYS A 139 -22.57 -10.12 1.82
N GLU A 140 -22.70 -11.43 1.85
CA GLU A 140 -22.26 -12.28 0.74
C GLU A 140 -23.22 -12.03 -0.42
N SER A 141 -22.72 -11.38 -1.45
CA SER A 141 -23.45 -11.23 -2.72
C SER A 141 -23.47 -12.58 -3.47
N SER A 142 -24.52 -12.83 -4.24
CA SER A 142 -24.63 -14.04 -5.05
C SER A 142 -23.45 -14.16 -6.03
N LYS A 143 -22.88 -15.33 -6.14
CA LYS A 143 -21.76 -15.58 -7.06
C LYS A 143 -22.27 -15.57 -8.50
N LEU A 144 -22.04 -14.46 -9.21
CA LEU A 144 -22.15 -14.45 -10.65
C LEU A 144 -20.84 -15.02 -11.22
N ASN A 145 -20.90 -16.12 -11.93
CA ASN A 145 -19.74 -16.72 -12.56
C ASN A 145 -19.93 -16.71 -14.08
N ILE A 146 -19.05 -16.03 -14.79
CA ILE A 146 -19.05 -16.02 -16.26
C ILE A 146 -17.82 -16.80 -16.72
N GLU A 147 -18.02 -18.06 -17.12
CA GLU A 147 -16.93 -18.93 -17.58
C GLU A 147 -16.48 -18.65 -19.04
N ASN A 148 -17.35 -18.08 -19.87
CA ASN A 148 -17.16 -17.93 -21.31
C ASN A 148 -16.98 -16.50 -21.81
N SER A 149 -16.51 -15.57 -20.96
CA SER A 149 -16.21 -14.22 -21.41
C SER A 149 -14.98 -14.18 -22.33
N LYS A 150 -15.06 -13.36 -23.40
CA LYS A 150 -13.91 -13.09 -24.28
C LYS A 150 -12.82 -12.27 -23.57
N ARG A 151 -13.20 -11.46 -22.58
CA ARG A 151 -12.28 -10.61 -21.81
C ARG A 151 -11.97 -11.24 -20.47
N LYS A 152 -10.69 -11.35 -20.14
CA LYS A 152 -10.22 -11.97 -18.90
C LYS A 152 -9.21 -11.07 -18.20
N VAL A 153 -9.35 -10.94 -16.89
CA VAL A 153 -8.44 -10.19 -16.04
C VAL A 153 -7.95 -11.05 -14.88
N LEU A 154 -6.70 -10.86 -14.46
CA LEU A 154 -6.15 -11.54 -13.30
C LEU A 154 -6.44 -10.73 -12.04
N LEU A 155 -7.24 -11.25 -11.11
CA LEU A 155 -7.52 -10.61 -9.83
C LEU A 155 -6.51 -11.02 -8.78
N LEU A 156 -5.81 -10.06 -8.21
CA LEU A 156 -4.95 -10.27 -7.05
C LEU A 156 -5.80 -10.32 -5.78
N SER A 157 -6.06 -11.52 -5.29
CA SER A 157 -6.91 -11.73 -4.10
C SER A 157 -6.30 -11.18 -2.81
N GLY A 158 -4.97 -10.99 -2.78
CA GLY A 158 -4.24 -10.56 -1.58
C GLY A 158 -3.99 -11.68 -0.57
N CYS A 159 -3.20 -11.38 0.48
CA CYS A 159 -2.87 -12.37 1.53
C CYS A 159 -3.84 -12.33 2.71
N VAL A 160 -4.27 -11.15 3.13
CA VAL A 160 -5.17 -10.95 4.30
C VAL A 160 -6.63 -10.69 3.90
N GLN A 161 -6.86 -10.09 2.73
CA GLN A 161 -8.19 -9.66 2.28
C GLN A 161 -9.19 -10.82 2.13
N PRO A 162 -8.83 -11.98 1.55
CA PRO A 162 -9.76 -13.11 1.43
C PRO A 162 -10.30 -13.63 2.76
N THR A 163 -9.55 -13.42 3.84
CA THR A 163 -9.93 -13.85 5.19
C THR A 163 -10.67 -12.76 5.96
N LEU A 164 -10.15 -11.52 5.92
CA LEU A 164 -10.69 -10.42 6.73
C LEU A 164 -11.91 -9.74 6.10
N ALA A 165 -11.95 -9.61 4.77
CA ALA A 165 -13.04 -8.96 4.04
C ALA A 165 -13.24 -9.61 2.66
N PRO A 166 -13.71 -10.87 2.62
CA PRO A 166 -13.91 -11.62 1.37
C PRO A 166 -14.96 -10.97 0.45
N ASN A 167 -15.90 -10.22 1.03
CA ASN A 167 -16.90 -9.43 0.31
C ASN A 167 -16.27 -8.48 -0.71
N ILE A 168 -15.09 -7.91 -0.46
CA ILE A 168 -14.41 -7.03 -1.43
C ILE A 168 -14.14 -7.80 -2.74
N ASN A 169 -13.50 -8.98 -2.65
CA ASN A 169 -13.21 -9.78 -3.84
C ASN A 169 -14.49 -10.31 -4.50
N HIS A 170 -15.53 -10.62 -3.73
CA HIS A 170 -16.82 -11.02 -4.27
C HIS A 170 -17.47 -9.88 -5.06
N SER A 171 -17.54 -8.68 -4.51
CA SER A 171 -18.11 -7.51 -5.20
C SER A 171 -17.37 -7.21 -6.50
N ILE A 172 -16.03 -7.30 -6.50
CA ILE A 172 -15.24 -7.12 -7.73
C ILE A 172 -15.63 -8.16 -8.79
N LYS A 173 -15.70 -9.44 -8.41
CA LYS A 173 -16.09 -10.50 -9.33
C LYS A 173 -17.49 -10.28 -9.90
N ASN A 174 -18.43 -9.83 -9.07
CA ASN A 174 -19.79 -9.51 -9.52
C ASN A 174 -19.83 -8.31 -10.47
N ILE A 175 -19.10 -7.23 -10.14
CA ILE A 175 -19.01 -6.05 -11.01
C ILE A 175 -18.42 -6.46 -12.38
N LEU A 176 -17.31 -7.18 -12.38
CA LEU A 176 -16.69 -7.64 -13.62
C LEU A 176 -17.60 -8.58 -14.42
N ALA A 177 -18.36 -9.43 -13.73
CA ALA A 177 -19.32 -10.30 -14.36
C ALA A 177 -20.48 -9.50 -15.02
N LYS A 178 -21.01 -8.47 -14.36
CA LYS A 178 -22.00 -7.55 -14.95
C LYS A 178 -21.45 -6.87 -16.23
N LEU A 179 -20.14 -6.61 -16.28
CA LEU A 179 -19.45 -6.05 -17.44
C LEU A 179 -19.02 -7.11 -18.49
N ASN A 180 -19.45 -8.37 -18.31
CA ASN A 180 -19.06 -9.49 -19.16
C ASN A 180 -17.53 -9.72 -19.23
N ILE A 181 -16.84 -9.55 -18.08
CA ILE A 181 -15.40 -9.76 -17.92
C ILE A 181 -15.17 -10.87 -16.89
N SER A 182 -14.38 -11.87 -17.24
CA SER A 182 -14.03 -12.99 -16.34
C SER A 182 -12.86 -12.62 -15.44
N ALA A 183 -13.07 -12.71 -14.12
CA ALA A 183 -12.02 -12.54 -13.12
C ALA A 183 -11.35 -13.89 -12.83
N VAL A 184 -10.09 -14.04 -13.23
CA VAL A 184 -9.27 -15.25 -13.01
C VAL A 184 -8.38 -15.02 -11.80
N GLU A 185 -8.18 -16.03 -10.96
CA GLU A 185 -7.21 -16.04 -9.88
C GLU A 185 -6.11 -17.05 -10.21
N SER A 186 -4.85 -16.69 -10.01
CA SER A 186 -3.74 -17.63 -10.20
C SER A 186 -3.46 -18.38 -8.91
N PRO A 187 -3.55 -19.73 -8.88
CA PRO A 187 -3.22 -20.54 -7.71
C PRO A 187 -1.75 -20.39 -7.27
N GLN A 188 -0.86 -20.01 -8.20
CA GLN A 188 0.56 -19.78 -7.93
C GLN A 188 0.85 -18.38 -7.37
N SER A 189 -0.13 -17.47 -7.37
CA SER A 189 0.03 -16.13 -6.80
C SER A 189 0.34 -16.19 -5.30
N GLN A 190 1.38 -15.48 -4.90
CA GLN A 190 1.76 -15.31 -3.51
C GLN A 190 1.39 -13.91 -3.00
N CYS A 191 1.71 -13.63 -1.73
CA CYS A 191 1.68 -12.27 -1.20
C CYS A 191 2.56 -11.35 -2.07
N CYS A 192 2.12 -10.09 -2.29
CA CYS A 192 2.88 -9.12 -3.09
C CYS A 192 4.28 -8.79 -2.54
N GLY A 193 4.59 -9.18 -1.29
CA GLY A 193 5.90 -8.94 -0.68
C GLY A 193 6.02 -7.61 0.08
N ALA A 194 5.03 -6.73 0.05
CA ALA A 194 5.11 -5.41 0.69
C ALA A 194 5.45 -5.50 2.20
N ILE A 195 4.83 -6.43 2.93
CA ILE A 195 5.10 -6.63 4.37
C ILE A 195 6.55 -7.08 4.58
N ASP A 196 7.07 -7.97 3.72
CA ASP A 196 8.44 -8.44 3.80
C ASP A 196 9.42 -7.29 3.53
N GLN A 197 9.20 -6.51 2.47
CA GLN A 197 10.03 -5.37 2.09
C GLN A 197 10.10 -4.33 3.21
N HIS A 198 8.94 -3.89 3.72
CA HIS A 198 8.88 -2.84 4.76
C HIS A 198 9.35 -3.32 6.14
N LEU A 199 9.46 -4.62 6.36
CA LEU A 199 10.04 -5.23 7.56
C LEU A 199 11.48 -5.72 7.35
N SER A 200 12.19 -5.20 6.34
CA SER A 200 13.61 -5.47 6.09
C SER A 200 13.93 -6.95 5.79
N ALA A 201 13.01 -7.62 5.12
CA ALA A 201 13.21 -8.97 4.61
C ALA A 201 13.20 -8.97 3.08
N SER A 202 14.07 -8.15 2.49
CA SER A 202 14.11 -7.89 1.05
C SER A 202 14.35 -9.15 0.21
N GLU A 203 15.17 -10.09 0.69
CA GLU A 203 15.37 -11.38 0.00
C GLU A 203 14.05 -12.16 -0.15
N GLU A 204 13.23 -12.18 0.90
CA GLU A 204 11.93 -12.84 0.87
C GLU A 204 10.94 -12.08 -0.02
N ALA A 205 10.97 -10.74 -0.01
CA ALA A 205 10.18 -9.90 -0.92
C ALA A 205 10.55 -10.17 -2.38
N ILE A 206 11.84 -10.21 -2.71
CA ILE A 206 12.37 -10.51 -4.05
C ILE A 206 11.96 -11.93 -4.46
N ARG A 207 12.09 -12.92 -3.59
CA ARG A 207 11.69 -14.32 -3.88
C ARG A 207 10.19 -14.40 -4.24
N LYS A 208 9.32 -13.71 -3.49
CA LYS A 208 7.89 -13.64 -3.77
C LYS A 208 7.60 -12.90 -5.07
N ALA A 209 8.29 -11.79 -5.31
CA ALA A 209 8.17 -11.01 -6.54
C ALA A 209 8.52 -11.87 -7.76
N LYS A 210 9.65 -12.58 -7.74
CA LYS A 210 10.07 -13.51 -8.82
C LYS A 210 9.00 -14.57 -9.08
N SER A 211 8.50 -15.24 -8.04
CA SER A 211 7.43 -16.24 -8.16
C SER A 211 6.14 -15.68 -8.76
N ASN A 212 5.74 -14.47 -8.34
CA ASN A 212 4.57 -13.79 -8.87
C ASN A 212 4.77 -13.38 -10.34
N ILE A 213 5.92 -12.81 -10.68
CA ILE A 213 6.27 -12.41 -12.05
C ILE A 213 6.17 -13.61 -12.99
N ASP A 214 6.78 -14.75 -12.64
CA ASP A 214 6.74 -15.96 -13.46
C ASP A 214 5.31 -16.52 -13.63
N ALA A 215 4.51 -16.47 -12.57
CA ALA A 215 3.13 -16.94 -12.61
C ALA A 215 2.24 -16.02 -13.46
N TRP A 216 2.40 -14.69 -13.31
CA TRP A 216 1.53 -13.71 -13.98
C TRP A 216 1.94 -13.46 -15.43
N GLN A 217 3.22 -13.53 -15.77
CA GLN A 217 3.66 -13.45 -17.14
C GLN A 217 3.02 -14.55 -18.00
N ARG A 218 3.02 -15.80 -17.49
CA ARG A 218 2.33 -16.91 -18.18
C ARG A 218 0.83 -16.65 -18.38
N GLN A 219 0.16 -16.00 -17.41
CA GLN A 219 -1.25 -15.65 -17.56
C GLN A 219 -1.47 -14.56 -18.63
N LEU A 220 -0.59 -13.55 -18.65
CA LEU A 220 -0.63 -12.49 -19.68
C LEU A 220 -0.42 -13.07 -21.08
N GLU A 221 0.52 -14.01 -21.24
CA GLU A 221 0.77 -14.74 -22.50
C GLU A 221 -0.44 -15.59 -22.93
N ASN A 222 -1.24 -16.06 -21.97
CA ASN A 222 -2.47 -16.81 -22.19
C ASN A 222 -3.74 -15.94 -22.33
N GLY A 223 -3.58 -14.65 -22.64
CA GLY A 223 -4.69 -13.76 -23.02
C GLY A 223 -5.36 -13.03 -21.85
N ILE A 224 -4.73 -12.96 -20.67
CA ILE A 224 -5.14 -12.03 -19.62
C ILE A 224 -4.80 -10.59 -20.04
N GLU A 225 -5.78 -9.68 -19.99
CA GLU A 225 -5.60 -8.30 -20.40
C GLU A 225 -4.75 -7.49 -19.40
N VAL A 226 -5.11 -7.57 -18.13
CA VAL A 226 -4.50 -6.81 -17.03
C VAL A 226 -4.46 -7.60 -15.74
N ILE A 227 -3.60 -7.17 -14.82
CA ILE A 227 -3.52 -7.64 -13.44
C ILE A 227 -4.21 -6.60 -12.56
N LEU A 228 -5.32 -6.97 -11.89
CA LEU A 228 -6.12 -6.06 -11.07
C LEU A 228 -5.80 -6.20 -9.58
N SER A 229 -5.55 -5.07 -8.94
CA SER A 229 -5.43 -4.97 -7.50
C SER A 229 -6.58 -4.14 -6.92
N SER A 230 -7.22 -4.64 -5.87
CA SER A 230 -8.22 -3.91 -5.07
C SER A 230 -7.66 -3.39 -3.75
N ALA A 231 -6.44 -3.78 -3.40
CA ALA A 231 -5.73 -3.29 -2.24
C ALA A 231 -4.62 -2.35 -2.73
N SER A 232 -4.81 -1.04 -2.60
CA SER A 232 -3.88 -0.04 -3.14
C SER A 232 -2.43 -0.24 -2.68
N GLY A 233 -2.20 -0.75 -1.46
CA GLY A 233 -0.86 -1.10 -0.98
C GLY A 233 -0.22 -2.28 -1.72
N CYS A 234 -0.99 -3.26 -2.17
CA CYS A 234 -0.49 -4.34 -3.03
C CYS A 234 -0.21 -3.81 -4.44
N GLY A 235 -1.09 -2.96 -4.98
CA GLY A 235 -0.91 -2.32 -6.29
C GLY A 235 0.39 -1.54 -6.38
N VAL A 236 0.69 -0.69 -5.38
CA VAL A 236 1.97 0.04 -5.30
C VAL A 236 3.15 -0.93 -5.32
N MET A 237 3.12 -1.97 -4.47
CA MET A 237 4.25 -2.91 -4.40
C MET A 237 4.51 -3.61 -5.73
N VAL A 238 3.46 -4.03 -6.44
CA VAL A 238 3.62 -4.70 -7.74
C VAL A 238 4.11 -3.73 -8.81
N LYS A 239 3.60 -2.49 -8.82
CA LYS A 239 4.09 -1.42 -9.71
C LYS A 239 5.56 -1.06 -9.41
N ASP A 240 6.02 -1.24 -8.17
CA ASP A 240 7.40 -1.01 -7.76
C ASP A 240 8.34 -2.23 -7.94
N TYR A 241 7.85 -3.39 -8.40
CA TYR A 241 8.70 -4.57 -8.62
C TYR A 241 9.96 -4.29 -9.44
N PRO A 242 9.94 -3.47 -10.50
CA PRO A 242 11.17 -3.15 -11.25
C PRO A 242 12.29 -2.58 -10.37
N ALA A 243 11.93 -1.83 -9.32
CA ALA A 243 12.91 -1.24 -8.42
C ALA A 243 13.61 -2.27 -7.49
N LEU A 244 13.13 -3.51 -7.42
CA LEU A 244 13.74 -4.59 -6.64
C LEU A 244 14.94 -5.23 -7.37
N PHE A 245 15.04 -5.02 -8.69
CA PHE A 245 16.03 -5.69 -9.54
C PHE A 245 16.97 -4.68 -10.16
N ASP A 246 18.24 -5.07 -10.32
CA ASP A 246 19.17 -4.34 -11.14
C ASP A 246 18.71 -4.36 -12.61
N LYS A 247 19.07 -3.33 -13.37
CA LYS A 247 18.69 -3.23 -14.80
C LYS A 247 19.25 -4.41 -15.64
N GLU A 248 20.34 -5.01 -15.20
CA GLU A 248 20.98 -6.16 -15.84
C GLU A 248 20.41 -7.51 -15.36
N ASP A 249 19.57 -7.52 -14.29
CA ASP A 249 18.89 -8.74 -13.84
C ASP A 249 17.80 -9.13 -14.86
N GLU A 250 17.73 -10.41 -15.20
CA GLU A 250 16.73 -10.97 -16.12
C GLU A 250 15.28 -10.67 -15.70
N TYR A 251 15.04 -10.53 -14.40
CA TYR A 251 13.73 -10.19 -13.86
C TYR A 251 13.36 -8.72 -14.00
N HIS A 252 14.30 -7.82 -14.29
CA HIS A 252 13.97 -6.40 -14.44
C HIS A 252 12.98 -6.15 -15.59
N ALA A 253 13.26 -6.70 -16.78
CA ALA A 253 12.37 -6.57 -17.94
C ALA A 253 11.01 -7.23 -17.72
N LYS A 254 10.98 -8.41 -17.10
CA LYS A 254 9.74 -9.11 -16.73
C LYS A 254 8.93 -8.32 -15.70
N ALA A 255 9.60 -7.72 -14.72
CA ALA A 255 8.99 -6.85 -13.71
C ALA A 255 8.37 -5.59 -14.33
N LEU A 256 9.04 -4.96 -15.32
CA LEU A 256 8.50 -3.84 -16.08
C LEU A 256 7.21 -4.24 -16.81
N LEU A 257 7.19 -5.41 -17.46
CA LEU A 257 5.99 -5.92 -18.13
C LEU A 257 4.84 -6.09 -17.13
N VAL A 258 5.08 -6.79 -16.02
CA VAL A 258 4.07 -7.03 -14.97
C VAL A 258 3.58 -5.71 -14.38
N ALA A 259 4.47 -4.79 -14.05
CA ALA A 259 4.13 -3.47 -13.50
C ALA A 259 3.26 -2.67 -14.48
N SER A 260 3.61 -2.63 -15.76
CA SER A 260 2.86 -1.91 -16.81
C SER A 260 1.45 -2.50 -17.06
N ARG A 261 1.26 -3.78 -16.79
CA ARG A 261 -0.03 -4.48 -16.91
C ARG A 261 -0.82 -4.50 -15.59
N THR A 262 -0.26 -3.98 -14.50
CA THR A 262 -0.95 -3.90 -13.21
C THR A 262 -1.73 -2.60 -13.09
N GLN A 263 -3.03 -2.72 -12.81
CA GLN A 263 -3.93 -1.60 -12.59
C GLN A 263 -4.63 -1.73 -11.22
N ASP A 264 -4.91 -0.59 -10.60
CA ASP A 264 -5.90 -0.55 -9.53
C ASP A 264 -7.30 -0.80 -10.13
N ILE A 265 -8.21 -1.40 -9.38
CA ILE A 265 -9.58 -1.65 -9.86
C ILE A 265 -10.27 -0.33 -10.26
N ALA A 266 -9.92 0.80 -9.64
CA ALA A 266 -10.44 2.11 -10.03
C ALA A 266 -9.92 2.56 -11.40
N GLU A 267 -8.62 2.33 -11.70
CA GLU A 267 -8.04 2.63 -13.03
C GLU A 267 -8.72 1.81 -14.13
N PHE A 268 -9.04 0.56 -13.82
CA PHE A 268 -9.70 -0.32 -14.78
C PHE A 268 -11.13 0.11 -15.01
N LEU A 269 -11.92 0.25 -13.94
CA LEU A 269 -13.34 0.59 -14.05
C LEU A 269 -13.59 1.98 -14.64
N SER A 270 -12.69 2.94 -14.46
CA SER A 270 -12.83 4.27 -15.06
C SER A 270 -12.83 4.30 -16.60
N LYS A 271 -12.45 3.20 -17.23
CA LYS A 271 -12.38 3.03 -18.70
C LYS A 271 -13.54 2.17 -19.26
N GLU A 272 -14.36 1.61 -18.39
CA GLU A 272 -15.44 0.71 -18.75
C GLU A 272 -16.80 1.45 -18.75
N ASP A 273 -17.78 0.92 -19.49
CA ASP A 273 -19.16 1.37 -19.42
C ASP A 273 -19.82 0.81 -18.15
N LEU A 274 -20.05 1.67 -17.19
CA LEU A 274 -20.59 1.33 -15.88
C LEU A 274 -22.10 1.57 -15.74
N SER A 275 -22.80 1.88 -16.84
CA SER A 275 -24.23 2.23 -16.84
C SER A 275 -25.17 1.16 -16.24
N GLN A 276 -24.69 -0.09 -16.17
CA GLN A 276 -25.43 -1.23 -15.61
C GLN A 276 -25.28 -1.38 -14.09
N LEU A 277 -24.44 -0.56 -13.44
CA LEU A 277 -24.20 -0.67 -12.01
C LEU A 277 -25.19 0.17 -11.20
N HIS A 278 -25.27 -0.16 -9.92
CA HIS A 278 -26.24 0.44 -9.00
C HIS A 278 -25.95 1.91 -8.69
N LEU A 279 -26.96 2.76 -8.79
CA LEU A 279 -26.94 4.16 -8.35
C LEU A 279 -27.48 4.27 -6.92
N SER A 280 -26.93 5.18 -6.13
CA SER A 280 -27.36 5.41 -4.75
C SER A 280 -27.12 6.86 -4.31
N GLU A 281 -28.14 7.46 -3.68
CA GLU A 281 -28.12 8.83 -3.18
C GLU A 281 -27.74 8.88 -1.70
N LYS A 282 -26.52 8.47 -1.34
CA LYS A 282 -26.03 8.49 0.04
C LYS A 282 -24.95 9.52 0.26
N ASN A 283 -24.95 10.09 1.47
CA ASN A 283 -23.88 10.98 1.93
C ASN A 283 -22.73 10.17 2.53
N ILE A 284 -21.57 10.28 1.95
CA ILE A 284 -20.40 9.51 2.35
C ILE A 284 -19.20 10.41 2.64
N SER A 285 -18.32 9.96 3.52
CA SER A 285 -16.96 10.50 3.63
C SER A 285 -15.97 9.50 3.03
N TYR A 286 -15.21 9.93 2.04
CA TYR A 286 -14.19 9.08 1.43
C TYR A 286 -12.83 9.29 2.11
N HIS A 287 -12.23 8.20 2.57
CA HIS A 287 -10.84 8.15 3.00
C HIS A 287 -9.98 7.62 1.86
N GLU A 288 -9.28 8.50 1.19
CA GLU A 288 -8.33 8.13 0.16
C GLU A 288 -7.07 7.53 0.79
N PRO A 289 -6.71 6.26 0.47
CA PRO A 289 -5.48 5.67 0.97
C PRO A 289 -4.25 6.38 0.42
N CYS A 290 -3.25 6.62 1.28
CA CYS A 290 -2.00 7.23 0.87
C CYS A 290 -1.27 6.45 -0.25
N THR A 291 -1.40 5.13 -0.27
CA THR A 291 -0.86 4.27 -1.34
C THR A 291 -1.57 4.47 -2.67
N MET A 292 -2.81 4.90 -2.68
CA MET A 292 -3.52 5.27 -3.91
C MET A 292 -3.13 6.68 -4.35
N GLN A 293 -3.26 7.65 -3.44
CA GLN A 293 -2.98 9.04 -3.72
C GLN A 293 -1.52 9.31 -4.09
N HIS A 294 -0.59 8.84 -3.25
CA HIS A 294 0.84 9.15 -3.37
C HIS A 294 1.65 8.02 -4.02
N GLY A 295 1.28 6.76 -3.79
CA GLY A 295 2.02 5.62 -4.33
C GLY A 295 1.67 5.29 -5.77
N GLN A 296 0.40 5.41 -6.15
CA GLN A 296 -0.08 5.12 -7.51
C GLN A 296 -0.45 6.38 -8.31
N HIS A 297 -0.48 7.55 -7.70
CA HIS A 297 -0.87 8.83 -8.33
C HIS A 297 -2.30 8.82 -8.91
N LEU A 298 -3.23 8.16 -8.19
CA LEU A 298 -4.64 8.01 -8.58
C LEU A 298 -5.58 8.88 -7.74
N GLY A 299 -5.07 9.97 -7.18
CA GLY A 299 -5.86 10.88 -6.35
C GLY A 299 -7.10 11.42 -7.07
N GLY A 300 -8.24 11.39 -6.38
CA GLY A 300 -9.53 11.87 -6.91
C GLY A 300 -10.27 10.91 -7.84
N LEU A 301 -9.65 9.78 -8.25
CA LEU A 301 -10.24 8.87 -9.23
C LEU A 301 -11.47 8.13 -8.66
N VAL A 302 -11.37 7.61 -7.44
CA VAL A 302 -12.51 6.93 -6.79
C VAL A 302 -13.61 7.92 -6.45
N GLU A 303 -13.26 9.13 -6.02
CA GLU A 303 -14.21 10.22 -5.79
C GLU A 303 -15.01 10.52 -7.05
N SER A 304 -14.34 10.63 -8.20
CA SER A 304 -14.99 10.85 -9.49
C SER A 304 -15.96 9.73 -9.84
N LEU A 305 -15.53 8.47 -9.67
CA LEU A 305 -16.38 7.30 -9.90
C LEU A 305 -17.60 7.31 -8.97
N LEU A 306 -17.42 7.47 -7.66
CA LEU A 306 -18.51 7.51 -6.70
C LEU A 306 -19.53 8.63 -6.99
N GLY A 307 -19.03 9.79 -7.45
CA GLY A 307 -19.89 10.89 -7.90
C GLY A 307 -20.79 10.50 -9.10
N GLN A 308 -20.26 9.73 -10.07
CA GLN A 308 -21.05 9.22 -11.20
C GLN A 308 -22.19 8.27 -10.76
N PHE A 309 -22.01 7.59 -9.61
CA PHE A 309 -23.01 6.70 -9.02
C PHE A 309 -23.97 7.38 -8.04
N GLY A 310 -23.99 8.73 -7.99
CA GLY A 310 -24.92 9.51 -7.19
C GLY A 310 -24.52 9.70 -5.73
N TYR A 311 -23.33 9.20 -5.31
CA TYR A 311 -22.87 9.40 -3.94
C TYR A 311 -22.44 10.85 -3.71
N THR A 312 -23.06 11.51 -2.73
CA THR A 312 -22.63 12.85 -2.27
C THR A 312 -21.43 12.71 -1.33
N GLN A 313 -20.32 13.26 -1.76
CA GLN A 313 -19.09 13.18 -0.98
C GLN A 313 -18.92 14.43 -0.12
N ILE A 314 -18.78 14.20 1.18
CA ILE A 314 -18.56 15.25 2.17
C ILE A 314 -17.06 15.61 2.20
N PRO A 315 -16.67 16.89 2.05
CA PRO A 315 -15.28 17.30 2.13
C PRO A 315 -14.63 16.92 3.46
N VAL A 316 -13.47 16.31 3.41
CA VAL A 316 -12.71 15.85 4.58
C VAL A 316 -11.48 16.73 4.78
N LYS A 317 -11.36 17.32 5.98
CA LYS A 317 -10.15 18.09 6.34
C LYS A 317 -8.94 17.15 6.40
N ASP A 318 -7.80 17.63 5.96
CA ASP A 318 -6.53 16.89 5.95
C ASP A 318 -6.67 15.49 5.30
N SER A 319 -7.41 15.43 4.17
CA SER A 319 -7.68 14.19 3.42
C SER A 319 -6.40 13.47 3.03
N HIS A 320 -5.33 14.23 2.71
CA HIS A 320 -4.02 13.73 2.29
C HIS A 320 -3.22 13.00 3.41
N LEU A 321 -3.58 13.19 4.70
CA LEU A 321 -2.86 12.55 5.79
C LEU A 321 -3.26 11.08 5.95
N CYS A 322 -2.27 10.23 6.26
CA CYS A 322 -2.45 8.80 6.49
C CYS A 322 -3.32 8.52 7.73
N CYS A 323 -4.14 7.47 7.67
CA CYS A 323 -4.97 7.02 8.81
C CYS A 323 -4.19 6.31 9.93
N GLY A 324 -2.89 6.04 9.74
CA GLY A 324 -2.07 5.33 10.72
C GLY A 324 -2.07 3.80 10.61
N SER A 325 -2.76 3.20 9.64
CA SER A 325 -2.78 1.74 9.42
C SER A 325 -1.42 1.21 8.97
N ALA A 326 -0.96 1.67 7.80
CA ALA A 326 0.34 1.39 7.17
C ALA A 326 0.85 -0.05 7.36
N GLY A 327 0.05 -1.03 6.96
CA GLY A 327 0.38 -2.45 7.06
C GLY A 327 0.60 -2.90 8.50
N THR A 328 1.84 -3.23 8.85
CA THR A 328 2.22 -3.68 10.20
C THR A 328 2.53 -2.52 11.16
N TYR A 329 2.50 -1.28 10.71
CA TYR A 329 2.81 -0.11 11.54
C TYR A 329 1.92 -0.03 12.77
N SER A 330 0.62 -0.26 12.63
CA SER A 330 -0.33 -0.24 13.75
C SER A 330 -0.05 -1.31 14.82
N ILE A 331 0.71 -2.35 14.48
CA ILE A 331 1.16 -3.39 15.42
C ILE A 331 2.45 -2.94 16.15
N PHE A 332 3.40 -2.34 15.43
CA PHE A 332 4.71 -1.98 15.98
C PHE A 332 4.76 -0.58 16.58
N GLN A 333 3.84 0.32 16.17
CA GLN A 333 3.72 1.70 16.65
C GLN A 333 2.28 1.99 17.15
N PRO A 334 1.72 1.20 18.09
CA PRO A 334 0.29 1.24 18.41
C PRO A 334 -0.18 2.59 18.95
N LYS A 335 0.67 3.31 19.70
CA LYS A 335 0.33 4.63 20.26
C LYS A 335 0.14 5.65 19.14
N LEU A 336 1.14 5.81 18.27
CA LEU A 336 1.09 6.75 17.14
C LEU A 336 -0.03 6.39 16.14
N ALA A 337 -0.19 5.10 15.85
CA ALA A 337 -1.26 4.62 15.00
C ALA A 337 -2.66 4.95 15.54
N LYS A 338 -2.85 4.84 16.86
CA LYS A 338 -4.11 5.19 17.54
C LYS A 338 -4.41 6.68 17.44
N GLU A 339 -3.41 7.54 17.67
CA GLU A 339 -3.57 8.99 17.57
C GLU A 339 -3.88 9.44 16.15
N LEU A 340 -3.12 8.96 15.14
CA LEU A 340 -3.39 9.22 13.74
C LEU A 340 -4.78 8.77 13.31
N LYS A 341 -5.21 7.58 13.78
CA LYS A 341 -6.57 7.08 13.54
C LYS A 341 -7.63 7.99 14.16
N SER A 342 -7.45 8.38 15.41
CA SER A 342 -8.41 9.25 16.10
C SER A 342 -8.59 10.58 15.37
N ASN A 343 -7.48 11.22 14.98
CA ASN A 343 -7.51 12.46 14.21
C ASN A 343 -8.23 12.28 12.87
N LYS A 344 -7.90 11.20 12.14
CA LYS A 344 -8.55 10.91 10.85
C LYS A 344 -10.04 10.65 11.00
N ILE A 345 -10.47 9.86 11.97
CA ILE A 345 -11.91 9.58 12.22
C ILE A 345 -12.63 10.89 12.57
N THR A 346 -12.08 11.73 13.44
CA THR A 346 -12.66 13.03 13.78
C THR A 346 -12.94 13.89 12.53
N HIS A 347 -12.02 13.91 11.56
CA HIS A 347 -12.22 14.65 10.32
C HIS A 347 -13.26 13.98 9.41
N LEU A 348 -13.26 12.65 9.32
CA LEU A 348 -14.17 11.89 8.47
C LEU A 348 -15.65 11.98 8.92
N ILE A 349 -15.90 12.02 10.24
CA ILE A 349 -17.27 12.04 10.76
C ILE A 349 -17.82 13.44 11.02
N LYS A 350 -17.01 14.49 10.83
CA LYS A 350 -17.35 15.87 11.23
C LYS A 350 -18.69 16.37 10.68
N SER A 351 -19.05 15.95 9.49
CA SER A 351 -20.28 16.38 8.80
C SER A 351 -21.33 15.25 8.74
N ASN A 352 -21.30 14.34 9.70
CA ASN A 352 -22.28 13.26 9.89
C ASN A 352 -22.55 12.43 8.62
N PRO A 353 -21.55 11.79 8.00
CA PRO A 353 -21.79 10.89 6.88
C PRO A 353 -22.54 9.65 7.33
N GLU A 354 -23.30 9.03 6.42
CA GLU A 354 -23.95 7.73 6.67
C GLU A 354 -22.91 6.60 6.80
N MET A 355 -21.78 6.73 6.12
CA MET A 355 -20.68 5.78 6.19
C MET A 355 -19.34 6.43 5.77
N ILE A 356 -18.26 5.79 6.18
CA ILE A 356 -16.91 6.05 5.67
C ILE A 356 -16.61 5.03 4.57
N VAL A 357 -16.02 5.49 3.48
CA VAL A 357 -15.65 4.66 2.33
C VAL A 357 -14.14 4.73 2.13
N THR A 358 -13.50 3.63 1.75
CA THR A 358 -12.06 3.60 1.44
C THR A 358 -11.73 2.56 0.37
N SER A 359 -10.54 2.60 -0.22
CA SER A 359 -10.07 1.69 -1.27
C SER A 359 -8.88 0.81 -0.84
N ASN A 360 -8.74 0.56 0.47
CA ASN A 360 -7.69 -0.33 0.99
C ASN A 360 -8.14 -1.09 2.23
N ILE A 361 -7.99 -2.41 2.20
CA ILE A 361 -8.33 -3.30 3.33
C ILE A 361 -7.65 -2.90 4.64
N GLY A 362 -6.39 -2.46 4.62
CA GLY A 362 -5.67 -2.01 5.81
C GLY A 362 -6.33 -0.79 6.45
N CYS A 363 -6.72 0.20 5.65
CA CYS A 363 -7.44 1.39 6.11
C CYS A 363 -8.84 1.04 6.63
N LEU A 364 -9.58 0.18 5.91
CA LEU A 364 -10.90 -0.31 6.29
C LEU A 364 -10.88 -0.91 7.70
N MET A 365 -10.05 -1.92 7.91
CA MET A 365 -9.94 -2.64 9.20
C MET A 365 -9.46 -1.74 10.35
N HIS A 366 -8.62 -0.75 10.04
CA HIS A 366 -8.08 0.17 11.03
C HIS A 366 -9.13 1.21 11.46
N LEU A 367 -9.80 1.83 10.50
CA LEU A 367 -10.83 2.85 10.76
C LEU A 367 -12.08 2.26 11.40
N GLN A 368 -12.53 1.07 10.95
CA GLN A 368 -13.73 0.41 11.51
C GLN A 368 -13.65 0.21 13.03
N LYS A 369 -12.44 -0.05 13.58
CA LYS A 369 -12.21 -0.23 15.03
C LYS A 369 -12.38 1.04 15.89
N GLY A 370 -12.80 2.15 15.32
CA GLY A 370 -12.98 3.40 16.08
C GLY A 370 -14.04 4.31 15.47
N SER A 371 -14.60 3.93 14.34
CA SER A 371 -15.65 4.70 13.67
C SER A 371 -17.03 4.42 14.29
N PRO A 372 -17.83 5.47 14.55
CA PRO A 372 -19.23 5.32 14.99
C PRO A 372 -20.18 4.97 13.84
N VAL A 373 -19.73 5.09 12.58
CA VAL A 373 -20.47 4.74 11.38
C VAL A 373 -19.79 3.58 10.65
N PRO A 374 -20.53 2.83 9.81
CA PRO A 374 -19.93 1.74 9.02
C PRO A 374 -18.78 2.22 8.16
N VAL A 375 -17.73 1.38 8.03
CA VAL A 375 -16.63 1.60 7.08
C VAL A 375 -16.72 0.53 6.00
N LYS A 376 -16.76 0.93 4.72
CA LYS A 376 -16.89 0.02 3.59
C LYS A 376 -15.77 0.21 2.57
N HIS A 377 -15.52 -0.84 1.80
CA HIS A 377 -14.71 -0.69 0.60
C HIS A 377 -15.59 -0.14 -0.53
N TRP A 378 -15.06 0.79 -1.32
CA TRP A 378 -15.84 1.49 -2.34
C TRP A 378 -16.50 0.57 -3.37
N VAL A 379 -15.86 -0.55 -3.74
CA VAL A 379 -16.44 -1.51 -4.69
C VAL A 379 -17.70 -2.20 -4.16
N GLU A 380 -17.87 -2.30 -2.83
CA GLU A 380 -19.08 -2.86 -2.23
C GLU A 380 -20.31 -1.97 -2.45
N LEU A 381 -20.06 -0.69 -2.71
CA LEU A 381 -21.12 0.29 -2.99
C LEU A 381 -21.66 0.16 -4.42
N LEU A 382 -20.86 -0.36 -5.34
CA LEU A 382 -21.22 -0.53 -6.75
C LEU A 382 -21.88 -1.89 -7.05
N ASP A 383 -21.69 -2.86 -6.16
CA ASP A 383 -22.26 -4.20 -6.33
C ASP A 383 -23.77 -4.24 -5.97
N GLY A 384 -24.23 -3.38 -5.04
CA GLY A 384 -25.60 -3.22 -4.59
C GLY A 384 -25.86 -3.81 -3.21
#